data_2a7fa90eb7aa17cf0cfc4abcb3508cb9
#
_entry.id   2a7fa90eb7aa17cf0cfc4abcb3508cb9
#
_cell.length_a   1.000
_cell.length_b   1.000
_cell.length_c   1.000
_cell.angle_alpha   90.00
_cell.angle_beta   90.00
_cell.angle_gamma   90.00
#
_symmetry.space_group_name_H-M   'P 1'
#
loop_
_entity.id
_entity.type
_entity.pdbx_description
1 polymer ?
#
loop_
_entity_poly.entity_id
_entity_poly.type
_entity_poly.pdbx_seq_one_letter_code
_entity_poly.pdbx_strand_id
1 'polypeptide(L)'
;MNKSLICLVTNMNMNKDFEEYLLKLVSINEVELYRIIKYQLGWEDEGGNKIENLNPENRKFSNLTLNIAELFGSNFQNSFPFAASVEILASSWYVHGDVQSGITDRFGRPSVWWKWGPAQSINTGDGLHALARLSLLKNNNLSNETLLKALSIFDNSYLMLCEGENLDINFQESPLVKVDQLIDMMKKRPGSL
;
A
#
# COMPACT_ATOMS: atom_id res chain seq x y z
N MET A 1 34.79 3.74 11.11
CA MET A 1 33.69 3.15 10.35
C MET A 1 32.84 4.27 9.77
N ASN A 2 32.64 4.30 8.47
CA ASN A 2 32.12 5.49 7.75
C ASN A 2 30.61 5.64 8.04
N LYS A 3 30.14 6.84 8.43
CA LYS A 3 28.72 7.11 8.77
C LYS A 3 27.75 6.68 7.65
N SER A 4 28.17 6.75 6.39
CA SER A 4 27.40 6.31 5.24
C SER A 4 27.22 4.77 5.18
N LEU A 5 28.21 4.01 5.62
CA LEU A 5 28.13 2.53 5.66
C LEU A 5 27.22 2.05 6.78
N ILE A 6 27.22 2.72 7.93
CA ILE A 6 26.34 2.43 9.07
C ILE A 6 24.90 2.71 8.66
N CYS A 7 24.61 3.82 7.97
CA CYS A 7 23.28 4.17 7.49
C CYS A 7 22.75 3.14 6.46
N LEU A 8 23.60 2.69 5.53
CA LEU A 8 23.24 1.65 4.55
C LEU A 8 22.95 0.30 5.19
N VAL A 9 23.77 -0.15 6.15
CA VAL A 9 23.58 -1.43 6.85
C VAL A 9 22.34 -1.37 7.76
N THR A 10 22.09 -0.24 8.42
CA THR A 10 20.90 -0.03 9.24
C THR A 10 19.63 -0.09 8.36
N ASN A 11 19.63 0.59 7.22
CA ASN A 11 18.50 0.57 6.27
C ASN A 11 18.24 -0.83 5.69
N MET A 12 19.28 -1.64 5.42
CA MET A 12 19.09 -3.01 4.92
C MET A 12 18.47 -3.94 5.95
N ASN A 13 18.87 -3.85 7.23
CA ASN A 13 18.27 -4.64 8.31
C ASN A 13 16.84 -4.17 8.61
N MET A 14 16.60 -2.86 8.60
CA MET A 14 15.28 -2.26 8.79
C MET A 14 14.28 -2.74 7.76
N ASN A 15 14.67 -2.80 6.49
CA ASN A 15 13.80 -3.30 5.41
C ASN A 15 13.45 -4.78 5.59
N LYS A 16 14.38 -5.60 6.07
CA LYS A 16 14.14 -7.03 6.31
C LYS A 16 13.14 -7.25 7.45
N ASP A 17 13.33 -6.59 8.58
CA ASP A 17 12.42 -6.71 9.74
C ASP A 17 11.01 -6.22 9.39
N PHE A 18 10.90 -5.15 8.60
CA PHE A 18 9.62 -4.66 8.13
C PHE A 18 8.95 -5.62 7.15
N GLU A 19 9.69 -6.21 6.19
CA GLU A 19 9.16 -7.21 5.27
C GLU A 19 8.65 -8.46 6.00
N GLU A 20 9.36 -8.93 7.02
CA GLU A 20 8.92 -10.04 7.86
C GLU A 20 7.63 -9.69 8.63
N TYR A 21 7.56 -8.47 9.17
CA TYR A 21 6.35 -7.96 9.83
C TYR A 21 5.16 -7.91 8.86
N LEU A 22 5.35 -7.33 7.68
CA LEU A 22 4.31 -7.16 6.67
C LEU A 22 3.82 -8.51 6.15
N LEU A 23 4.73 -9.44 5.86
CA LEU A 23 4.39 -10.80 5.43
C LEU A 23 3.58 -11.54 6.51
N LYS A 24 3.97 -11.44 7.78
CA LYS A 24 3.24 -12.04 8.90
C LYS A 24 1.85 -11.46 9.07
N LEU A 25 1.70 -10.15 8.84
CA LEU A 25 0.42 -9.44 8.94
C LEU A 25 -0.60 -9.96 7.91
N VAL A 26 -0.15 -10.26 6.68
CA VAL A 26 -1.03 -10.73 5.59
C VAL A 26 -1.11 -12.26 5.50
N SER A 27 -0.29 -13.01 6.20
CA SER A 27 -0.28 -14.48 6.18
C SER A 27 -1.15 -15.07 7.30
N ILE A 28 -2.42 -14.62 7.40
CA ILE A 28 -3.33 -15.04 8.47
C ILE A 28 -4.22 -16.22 8.10
N ASN A 29 -4.27 -16.58 6.82
CA ASN A 29 -5.07 -17.70 6.33
C ASN A 29 -4.46 -18.25 5.02
N GLU A 30 -4.87 -19.47 4.61
CA GLU A 30 -4.38 -20.15 3.41
C GLU A 30 -5.39 -20.12 2.23
N VAL A 31 -6.51 -19.40 2.35
CA VAL A 31 -7.44 -19.26 1.23
C VAL A 31 -6.81 -18.46 0.09
N GLU A 32 -7.32 -18.68 -1.13
CA GLU A 32 -6.77 -18.11 -2.38
C GLU A 32 -6.58 -16.60 -2.32
N LEU A 33 -7.47 -15.87 -1.62
CA LEU A 33 -7.35 -14.42 -1.43
C LEU A 33 -5.97 -14.00 -0.92
N TYR A 34 -5.45 -14.71 0.10
CA TYR A 34 -4.15 -14.36 0.69
C TYR A 34 -2.98 -14.71 -0.24
N ARG A 35 -3.13 -15.71 -1.10
CA ARG A 35 -2.16 -16.01 -2.15
C ARG A 35 -2.11 -14.88 -3.18
N ILE A 36 -3.26 -14.37 -3.63
CA ILE A 36 -3.34 -13.24 -4.55
C ILE A 36 -2.77 -11.96 -3.91
N ILE A 37 -3.02 -11.73 -2.62
CA ILE A 37 -2.43 -10.62 -1.86
C ILE A 37 -0.90 -10.74 -1.80
N LYS A 38 -0.36 -11.93 -1.53
CA LYS A 38 1.10 -12.16 -1.53
C LYS A 38 1.70 -11.96 -2.92
N TYR A 39 1.01 -12.38 -3.97
CA TYR A 39 1.38 -12.09 -5.34
C TYR A 39 1.44 -10.58 -5.59
N GLN A 40 0.38 -9.85 -5.26
CA GLN A 40 0.33 -8.39 -5.43
C GLN A 40 1.48 -7.68 -4.71
N LEU A 41 1.80 -8.11 -3.50
CA LEU A 41 2.88 -7.57 -2.68
C LEU A 41 4.28 -8.08 -3.10
N GLY A 42 4.38 -9.00 -4.06
CA GLY A 42 5.63 -9.40 -4.68
C GLY A 42 6.35 -10.57 -4.03
N TRP A 43 5.76 -11.27 -3.06
CA TRP A 43 6.41 -12.41 -2.39
C TRP A 43 6.23 -13.74 -3.11
N GLU A 44 5.18 -13.89 -3.88
CA GLU A 44 4.89 -15.10 -4.64
C GLU A 44 4.74 -14.77 -6.13
N ASP A 45 5.06 -15.76 -6.97
CA ASP A 45 4.76 -15.71 -8.39
C ASP A 45 3.33 -16.18 -8.67
N GLU A 46 2.95 -16.24 -9.94
CA GLU A 46 1.62 -16.68 -10.41
C GLU A 46 1.31 -18.15 -10.05
N GLY A 47 2.32 -18.96 -9.81
CA GLY A 47 2.22 -20.35 -9.39
C GLY A 47 2.21 -20.55 -7.89
N GLY A 48 2.39 -19.47 -7.09
CA GLY A 48 2.54 -19.53 -5.65
C GLY A 48 3.95 -19.87 -5.17
N ASN A 49 4.95 -19.82 -6.07
CA ASN A 49 6.35 -20.03 -5.69
C ASN A 49 6.91 -18.74 -5.09
N LYS A 50 7.72 -18.91 -4.05
CA LYS A 50 8.34 -17.78 -3.36
C LYS A 50 9.35 -17.07 -4.28
N ILE A 51 9.27 -15.73 -4.31
CA ILE A 51 10.23 -14.87 -5.00
C ILE A 51 11.33 -14.48 -4.02
N GLU A 52 12.59 -14.87 -4.32
CA GLU A 52 13.72 -14.64 -3.41
C GLU A 52 14.26 -13.20 -3.43
N ASN A 53 14.14 -12.51 -4.57
CA ASN A 53 14.68 -11.17 -4.78
C ASN A 53 13.55 -10.14 -4.85
N LEU A 54 13.03 -9.75 -3.69
CA LEU A 54 12.12 -8.60 -3.58
C LEU A 54 12.89 -7.32 -3.92
N ASN A 55 12.34 -6.52 -4.83
CA ASN A 55 12.89 -5.18 -5.07
C ASN A 55 12.41 -4.22 -3.97
N PRO A 56 13.31 -3.73 -3.09
CA PRO A 56 12.93 -2.79 -2.01
C PRO A 56 12.30 -1.49 -2.53
N GLU A 57 12.53 -1.14 -3.81
CA GLU A 57 11.91 0.03 -4.45
C GLU A 57 10.39 -0.07 -4.56
N ASN A 58 9.84 -1.27 -4.41
CA ASN A 58 8.39 -1.49 -4.43
C ASN A 58 7.69 -1.09 -3.12
N ARG A 59 8.44 -0.64 -2.10
CA ARG A 59 7.91 -0.22 -0.79
C ARG A 59 8.00 1.29 -0.58
N LYS A 60 7.56 2.08 -1.55
CA LYS A 60 7.70 3.54 -1.54
C LYS A 60 6.98 4.21 -0.38
N PHE A 61 5.77 3.79 -0.09
CA PHE A 61 4.93 4.41 0.94
C PHE A 61 5.40 4.04 2.34
N SER A 62 5.71 2.77 2.58
CA SER A 62 6.26 2.34 3.86
C SER A 62 7.63 2.94 4.13
N ASN A 63 8.53 2.99 3.14
CA ASN A 63 9.83 3.61 3.27
C ASN A 63 9.71 5.11 3.64
N LEU A 64 8.79 5.84 3.01
CA LEU A 64 8.52 7.23 3.35
C LEU A 64 8.04 7.36 4.80
N THR A 65 7.08 6.54 5.20
CA THR A 65 6.53 6.53 6.57
C THR A 65 7.61 6.24 7.61
N LEU A 66 8.45 5.23 7.36
CA LEU A 66 9.53 4.84 8.28
C LEU A 66 10.61 5.91 8.38
N ASN A 67 10.99 6.52 7.26
CA ASN A 67 11.97 7.62 7.26
C ASN A 67 11.45 8.85 8.01
N ILE A 68 10.17 9.19 7.85
CA ILE A 68 9.55 10.29 8.62
C ILE A 68 9.54 9.95 10.12
N ALA A 69 9.15 8.74 10.51
CA ALA A 69 9.15 8.31 11.90
C ALA A 69 10.56 8.40 12.54
N GLU A 70 11.58 8.00 11.81
CA GLU A 70 12.99 8.11 12.24
C GLU A 70 13.40 9.58 12.44
N LEU A 71 13.04 10.48 11.52
CA LEU A 71 13.31 11.91 11.64
C LEU A 71 12.71 12.54 12.91
N PHE A 72 11.55 12.05 13.35
CA PHE A 72 10.89 12.48 14.58
C PHE A 72 11.35 11.69 15.83
N GLY A 73 12.38 10.86 15.72
CA GLY A 73 12.95 10.10 16.83
C GLY A 73 12.05 8.98 17.37
N SER A 74 11.09 8.52 16.57
CA SER A 74 10.27 7.36 16.94
C SER A 74 11.09 6.09 16.93
N ASN A 75 10.76 5.15 17.84
CA ASN A 75 11.27 3.79 17.71
C ASN A 75 10.74 3.19 16.41
N PHE A 76 11.66 2.74 15.58
CA PHE A 76 11.40 2.23 14.25
C PHE A 76 10.31 1.13 14.23
N GLN A 77 10.39 0.15 15.12
CA GLN A 77 9.44 -0.95 15.19
C GLN A 77 8.02 -0.50 15.57
N ASN A 78 7.88 0.56 16.37
CA ASN A 78 6.58 1.12 16.73
C ASN A 78 5.86 1.77 15.51
N SER A 79 6.61 2.07 14.45
CA SER A 79 6.08 2.67 13.23
C SER A 79 5.64 1.63 12.18
N PHE A 80 5.97 0.34 12.37
CA PHE A 80 5.62 -0.73 11.44
C PHE A 80 4.12 -0.83 11.14
N PRO A 81 3.21 -0.73 12.11
CA PRO A 81 1.78 -0.79 11.82
C PRO A 81 1.31 0.33 10.89
N PHE A 82 1.86 1.54 11.04
CA PHE A 82 1.54 2.67 10.16
C PHE A 82 2.12 2.48 8.77
N ALA A 83 3.40 2.09 8.68
CA ALA A 83 4.07 1.82 7.42
C ALA A 83 3.37 0.70 6.63
N ALA A 84 2.98 -0.38 7.31
CA ALA A 84 2.23 -1.47 6.72
C ALA A 84 0.84 -1.04 6.26
N SER A 85 0.14 -0.23 7.07
CA SER A 85 -1.18 0.30 6.74
C SER A 85 -1.15 1.08 5.41
N VAL A 86 -0.21 2.01 5.26
CA VAL A 86 -0.11 2.85 4.06
C VAL A 86 0.33 2.03 2.84
N GLU A 87 1.27 1.09 2.99
CA GLU A 87 1.73 0.24 1.89
C GLU A 87 0.63 -0.70 1.38
N ILE A 88 -0.13 -1.31 2.30
CA ILE A 88 -1.24 -2.20 1.95
C ILE A 88 -2.38 -1.38 1.31
N LEU A 89 -2.65 -0.17 1.82
CA LEU A 89 -3.65 0.72 1.23
C LEU A 89 -3.28 1.12 -0.20
N ALA A 90 -2.03 1.50 -0.44
CA ALA A 90 -1.54 1.80 -1.77
C ALA A 90 -1.66 0.59 -2.72
N SER A 91 -1.42 -0.62 -2.21
CA SER A 91 -1.62 -1.86 -2.97
C SER A 91 -3.08 -2.11 -3.33
N SER A 92 -4.04 -1.82 -2.42
CA SER A 92 -5.47 -1.83 -2.71
C SER A 92 -5.82 -0.88 -3.84
N TRP A 93 -5.32 0.35 -3.78
CA TRP A 93 -5.51 1.36 -4.82
C TRP A 93 -4.97 0.89 -6.19
N TYR A 94 -3.76 0.31 -6.23
CA TYR A 94 -3.22 -0.22 -7.48
C TYR A 94 -4.10 -1.33 -8.06
N VAL A 95 -4.57 -2.27 -7.24
CA VAL A 95 -5.40 -3.39 -7.70
C VAL A 95 -6.73 -2.91 -8.28
N HIS A 96 -7.41 -1.96 -7.62
CA HIS A 96 -8.63 -1.36 -8.13
C HIS A 96 -8.38 -0.51 -9.38
N GLY A 97 -7.34 0.32 -9.38
CA GLY A 97 -6.98 1.17 -10.52
C GLY A 97 -6.60 0.35 -11.76
N ASP A 98 -5.99 -0.83 -11.60
CA ASP A 98 -5.68 -1.72 -12.73
C ASP A 98 -6.95 -2.22 -13.44
N VAL A 99 -8.02 -2.52 -12.67
CA VAL A 99 -9.33 -2.89 -13.24
C VAL A 99 -9.96 -1.70 -13.95
N GLN A 100 -9.97 -0.53 -13.29
CA GLN A 100 -10.63 0.68 -13.81
C GLN A 100 -9.98 1.19 -15.11
N SER A 101 -8.63 1.09 -15.18
CA SER A 101 -7.85 1.61 -16.30
C SER A 101 -7.43 0.55 -17.33
N GLY A 102 -7.81 -0.72 -17.11
CA GLY A 102 -7.45 -1.83 -18.00
C GLY A 102 -5.94 -2.11 -18.07
N ILE A 103 -5.19 -1.84 -16.98
CA ILE A 103 -3.75 -2.05 -16.93
C ILE A 103 -3.44 -3.54 -16.79
N THR A 104 -2.85 -4.15 -17.80
CA THR A 104 -2.58 -5.59 -17.85
C THR A 104 -1.26 -6.01 -17.22
N ASP A 105 -0.30 -5.07 -17.04
CA ASP A 105 1.00 -5.27 -16.41
C ASP A 105 1.23 -4.24 -15.31
N ARG A 106 1.70 -4.71 -14.13
CA ARG A 106 2.05 -3.87 -13.00
C ARG A 106 3.39 -4.34 -12.42
N PHE A 107 4.37 -3.44 -12.37
CA PHE A 107 5.73 -3.73 -11.90
C PHE A 107 6.43 -4.88 -12.66
N GLY A 108 6.21 -4.97 -13.98
CA GLY A 108 6.81 -6.00 -14.85
C GLY A 108 6.19 -7.39 -14.68
N ARG A 109 4.96 -7.46 -14.13
CA ARG A 109 4.20 -8.71 -13.97
C ARG A 109 2.75 -8.51 -14.35
N PRO A 110 2.03 -9.57 -14.77
CA PRO A 110 0.59 -9.49 -15.01
C PRO A 110 -0.14 -8.87 -13.82
N SER A 111 -1.03 -7.91 -14.06
CA SER A 111 -1.86 -7.36 -13.00
C SER A 111 -2.83 -8.42 -12.45
N VAL A 112 -3.33 -8.21 -11.23
CA VAL A 112 -4.24 -9.18 -10.57
C VAL A 112 -5.48 -9.43 -11.42
N TRP A 113 -6.11 -8.38 -11.98
CA TRP A 113 -7.32 -8.55 -12.78
C TRP A 113 -7.06 -9.28 -14.10
N TRP A 114 -5.88 -9.08 -14.70
CA TRP A 114 -5.50 -9.78 -15.92
C TRP A 114 -5.29 -11.28 -15.70
N LYS A 115 -4.80 -11.65 -14.52
CA LYS A 115 -4.51 -13.06 -14.16
C LYS A 115 -5.72 -13.77 -13.57
N TRP A 116 -6.45 -13.16 -12.65
CA TRP A 116 -7.55 -13.80 -11.90
C TRP A 116 -8.94 -13.25 -12.24
N GLY A 117 -9.02 -12.30 -13.15
CA GLY A 117 -10.25 -11.65 -13.56
C GLY A 117 -10.67 -10.49 -12.66
N PRO A 118 -11.61 -9.64 -13.15
CA PRO A 118 -12.00 -8.41 -12.47
C PRO A 118 -12.68 -8.67 -11.11
N ALA A 119 -13.49 -9.70 -10.98
CA ALA A 119 -14.19 -10.02 -9.74
C ALA A 119 -13.21 -10.34 -8.59
N GLN A 120 -12.19 -11.18 -8.84
CA GLN A 120 -11.17 -11.48 -7.84
C GLN A 120 -10.27 -10.27 -7.55
N SER A 121 -10.03 -9.42 -8.54
CA SER A 121 -9.28 -8.19 -8.33
C SER A 121 -10.00 -7.23 -7.38
N ILE A 122 -11.30 -7.00 -7.59
CA ILE A 122 -12.11 -6.16 -6.70
C ILE A 122 -12.07 -6.74 -5.28
N ASN A 123 -12.35 -8.04 -5.14
CA ASN A 123 -12.31 -8.72 -3.83
C ASN A 123 -10.92 -8.63 -3.16
N THR A 124 -9.84 -8.72 -3.94
CA THR A 124 -8.47 -8.58 -3.43
C THR A 124 -8.18 -7.16 -2.95
N GLY A 125 -8.62 -6.14 -3.70
CA GLY A 125 -8.50 -4.75 -3.30
C GLY A 125 -9.26 -4.44 -2.01
N ASP A 126 -10.49 -4.94 -1.85
CA ASP A 126 -11.28 -4.80 -0.62
C ASP A 126 -10.61 -5.50 0.56
N GLY A 127 -10.06 -6.71 0.33
CA GLY A 127 -9.30 -7.45 1.34
C GLY A 127 -8.04 -6.70 1.79
N LEU A 128 -7.31 -6.10 0.86
CA LEU A 128 -6.15 -5.25 1.16
C LEU A 128 -6.57 -4.02 1.98
N HIS A 129 -7.65 -3.33 1.62
CA HIS A 129 -8.15 -2.19 2.39
C HIS A 129 -8.49 -2.58 3.83
N ALA A 130 -9.18 -3.71 4.02
CA ALA A 130 -9.50 -4.22 5.35
C ALA A 130 -8.22 -4.57 6.16
N LEU A 131 -7.23 -5.21 5.53
CA LEU A 131 -5.94 -5.52 6.16
C LEU A 131 -5.15 -4.27 6.55
N ALA A 132 -5.18 -3.22 5.73
CA ALA A 132 -4.55 -1.94 6.03
C ALA A 132 -5.12 -1.33 7.32
N ARG A 133 -6.43 -1.33 7.51
CA ARG A 133 -7.07 -0.88 8.76
C ARG A 133 -6.74 -1.78 9.95
N LEU A 134 -6.75 -3.10 9.74
CA LEU A 134 -6.41 -4.06 10.78
C LEU A 134 -4.96 -3.91 11.26
N SER A 135 -4.04 -3.45 10.40
CA SER A 135 -2.67 -3.14 10.80
C SER A 135 -2.62 -2.07 11.90
N LEU A 136 -3.41 -1.01 11.77
CA LEU A 136 -3.52 0.04 12.79
C LEU A 136 -4.17 -0.49 14.07
N LEU A 137 -5.29 -1.22 13.93
CA LEU A 137 -6.07 -1.75 15.06
C LEU A 137 -5.32 -2.76 15.92
N LYS A 138 -4.36 -3.49 15.35
CA LYS A 138 -3.50 -4.45 16.07
C LYS A 138 -2.32 -3.80 16.80
N ASN A 139 -2.19 -2.47 16.73
CA ASN A 139 -1.12 -1.74 17.41
C ASN A 139 -1.44 -1.53 18.88
N ASN A 140 -0.90 -2.39 19.74
CA ASN A 140 -1.10 -2.35 21.18
C ASN A 140 -0.29 -1.23 21.90
N ASN A 141 0.54 -0.48 21.17
CA ASN A 141 1.42 0.55 21.74
C ASN A 141 0.80 1.95 21.69
N LEU A 142 -0.39 2.10 21.11
CA LEU A 142 -1.09 3.38 20.99
C LEU A 142 -2.16 3.53 22.07
N SER A 143 -2.36 4.78 22.52
CA SER A 143 -3.59 5.10 23.26
C SER A 143 -4.81 4.99 22.36
N ASN A 144 -5.98 4.72 22.92
CA ASN A 144 -7.23 4.65 22.16
C ASN A 144 -7.51 5.96 21.41
N GLU A 145 -7.19 7.10 22.01
CA GLU A 145 -7.34 8.42 21.36
C GLU A 145 -6.46 8.54 20.12
N THR A 146 -5.19 8.19 20.22
CA THR A 146 -4.24 8.22 19.11
C THR A 146 -4.66 7.25 18.00
N LEU A 147 -5.14 6.06 18.38
CA LEU A 147 -5.63 5.07 17.42
C LEU A 147 -6.87 5.57 16.66
N LEU A 148 -7.85 6.14 17.35
CA LEU A 148 -9.04 6.69 16.71
C LEU A 148 -8.69 7.86 15.78
N LYS A 149 -7.75 8.71 16.17
CA LYS A 149 -7.26 9.79 15.31
C LYS A 149 -6.54 9.24 14.06
N ALA A 150 -5.70 8.23 14.21
CA ALA A 150 -5.03 7.59 13.07
C ALA A 150 -6.03 6.95 12.11
N LEU A 151 -7.03 6.23 12.62
CA LEU A 151 -8.11 5.65 11.80
C LEU A 151 -8.94 6.72 11.09
N SER A 152 -9.24 7.83 11.78
CA SER A 152 -9.96 8.95 11.16
C SER A 152 -9.16 9.57 10.00
N ILE A 153 -7.85 9.75 10.15
CA ILE A 153 -6.97 10.24 9.09
C ILE A 153 -6.95 9.24 7.93
N PHE A 154 -6.77 7.95 8.24
CA PHE A 154 -6.76 6.88 7.24
C PHE A 154 -8.05 6.85 6.40
N ASP A 155 -9.21 6.82 7.05
CA ASP A 155 -10.51 6.75 6.36
C ASP A 155 -10.79 8.02 5.54
N ASN A 156 -10.46 9.20 6.04
CA ASN A 156 -10.61 10.45 5.30
C ASN A 156 -9.68 10.49 4.06
N SER A 157 -8.43 10.04 4.21
CA SER A 157 -7.48 9.95 3.08
C SER A 157 -7.98 8.99 2.01
N TYR A 158 -8.51 7.82 2.41
CA TYR A 158 -9.07 6.86 1.48
C TYR A 158 -10.33 7.37 0.77
N LEU A 159 -11.20 8.07 1.50
CA LEU A 159 -12.38 8.72 0.89
C LEU A 159 -11.97 9.77 -0.15
N MET A 160 -10.99 10.61 0.18
CA MET A 160 -10.43 11.57 -0.78
C MET A 160 -9.86 10.89 -2.02
N LEU A 161 -9.17 9.75 -1.84
CA LEU A 161 -8.66 8.95 -2.94
C LEU A 161 -9.80 8.46 -3.85
N CYS A 162 -10.88 7.94 -3.28
CA CYS A 162 -12.07 7.51 -4.04
C CYS A 162 -12.72 8.67 -4.81
N GLU A 163 -12.79 9.87 -4.20
CA GLU A 163 -13.27 11.07 -4.88
C GLU A 163 -12.37 11.45 -6.07
N GLY A 164 -11.04 11.34 -5.89
CA GLY A 164 -10.07 11.61 -6.95
C GLY A 164 -10.18 10.61 -8.10
N GLU A 165 -10.36 9.31 -7.81
CA GLU A 165 -10.60 8.27 -8.83
C GLU A 165 -11.91 8.53 -9.59
N ASN A 166 -12.98 8.89 -8.90
CA ASN A 166 -14.25 9.24 -9.54
C ASN A 166 -14.10 10.44 -10.50
N LEU A 167 -13.34 11.47 -10.11
CA LEU A 167 -13.05 12.61 -10.99
C LEU A 167 -12.23 12.19 -12.20
N ASP A 168 -11.20 11.34 -12.04
CA ASP A 168 -10.36 10.86 -13.13
C ASP A 168 -11.18 10.09 -14.17
N ILE A 169 -12.06 9.18 -13.72
CA ILE A 169 -12.97 8.44 -14.62
C ILE A 169 -13.90 9.41 -15.39
N ASN A 170 -14.51 10.36 -14.69
CA ASN A 170 -15.40 11.33 -15.32
C ASN A 170 -14.66 12.23 -16.34
N PHE A 171 -13.40 12.57 -16.08
CA PHE A 171 -12.59 13.39 -16.98
C PHE A 171 -12.22 12.67 -18.28
N GLN A 172 -12.13 11.34 -18.27
CA GLN A 172 -11.88 10.55 -19.48
C GLN A 172 -13.03 10.67 -20.49
N GLU A 173 -14.25 10.89 -20.02
CA GLU A 173 -15.44 11.09 -20.87
C GLU A 173 -15.72 12.56 -21.18
N SER A 174 -14.99 13.49 -20.58
CA SER A 174 -15.22 14.93 -20.72
C SER A 174 -14.48 15.50 -21.93
N PRO A 175 -15.15 16.29 -22.82
CA PRO A 175 -14.50 16.87 -23.98
C PRO A 175 -13.48 17.97 -23.62
N LEU A 176 -13.59 18.52 -22.43
CA LEU A 176 -12.69 19.57 -21.92
C LEU A 176 -12.60 19.49 -20.39
N VAL A 177 -11.37 19.44 -19.87
CA VAL A 177 -11.06 19.51 -18.44
C VAL A 177 -10.22 20.77 -18.20
N LYS A 178 -10.64 21.62 -17.25
CA LYS A 178 -9.88 22.81 -16.85
C LYS A 178 -8.69 22.42 -15.98
N VAL A 179 -7.62 23.23 -16.04
CA VAL A 179 -6.39 23.00 -15.26
C VAL A 179 -6.66 22.91 -13.77
N ASP A 180 -7.52 23.79 -13.22
CA ASP A 180 -7.86 23.77 -11.79
C ASP A 180 -8.58 22.48 -11.37
N GLN A 181 -9.44 21.94 -12.24
CA GLN A 181 -10.12 20.66 -12.01
C GLN A 181 -9.11 19.48 -12.01
N LEU A 182 -8.15 19.51 -12.95
CA LEU A 182 -7.08 18.51 -12.99
C LEU A 182 -6.21 18.56 -11.73
N ILE A 183 -5.84 19.77 -11.27
CA ILE A 183 -5.07 19.96 -10.04
C ILE A 183 -5.85 19.45 -8.82
N ASP A 184 -7.16 19.73 -8.72
CA ASP A 184 -7.99 19.23 -7.62
C ASP A 184 -8.06 17.71 -7.61
N MET A 185 -8.27 17.07 -8.76
CA MET A 185 -8.23 15.62 -8.91
C MET A 185 -6.89 15.05 -8.49
N MET A 186 -5.77 15.63 -8.93
CA MET A 186 -4.42 15.15 -8.59
C MET A 186 -4.12 15.27 -7.09
N LYS A 187 -4.60 16.32 -6.41
CA LYS A 187 -4.47 16.45 -4.95
C LYS A 187 -5.24 15.37 -4.20
N LYS A 188 -6.38 14.96 -4.72
CA LYS A 188 -7.21 13.92 -4.11
C LYS A 188 -6.67 12.52 -4.42
N ARG A 189 -6.27 12.24 -5.65
CA ARG A 189 -5.88 10.92 -6.11
C ARG A 189 -4.50 10.49 -5.57
N PRO A 190 -3.35 11.00 -6.03
CA PRO A 190 -2.06 10.63 -5.46
C PRO A 190 -1.70 11.42 -4.19
N GLY A 191 -2.26 12.61 -4.00
CA GLY A 191 -1.90 13.51 -2.91
C GLY A 191 -2.58 13.21 -1.58
N SER A 192 -3.52 12.26 -1.52
CA SER A 192 -4.20 11.84 -0.28
C SER A 192 -3.49 10.68 0.45
N LEU A 193 -2.65 9.94 -0.25
CA LEU A 193 -1.81 8.88 0.30
C LEU A 193 -0.46 9.44 0.78
#